data_8aa23df35172015f1d4e02190979a161
#
_entry.id   8aa23df35172015f1d4e02190979a161
#
_cell.length_a   1.000
_cell.length_b   1.000
_cell.length_c   1.000
_cell.angle_alpha   90.00
_cell.angle_beta   90.00
_cell.angle_gamma   90.00
#
_symmetry.space_group_name_H-M   'P 1'
#
loop_
_entity.id
_entity.type
_entity.pdbx_description
1 polymer ?
#
loop_
_entity_poly.entity_id
_entity_poly.type
_entity_poly.pdbx_seq_one_letter_code
_entity_poly.pdbx_strand_id
1 'polypeptide(L)'
;MQIKEALLPTRSTSTVAAFFDRLGCVITRDGSSVTVRIGLSRMRFVERDFDGSHHLAFTIPTGTFDKAHQWLEQRTTLLSVGDRTEFEGPGSWNSRSIYFDGPDGQVLELIERRALPIRHVESFAADDLECVSEIGVAVPDVLAAVTTLRAAGIRPYGNKPTSDFAAVGDVDGLLILVTPGRAWFPTDSRRVADTPVTVITSVERGLMLGAGKSLRPATASPAERAPNG
;
A
#
# COMPACT_ATOMS: atom_id res chain seq x y z
N MET A 1 -9.17 5.29 -7.51
CA MET A 1 -9.60 4.01 -6.86
C MET A 1 -9.13 4.05 -5.42
N GLN A 2 -10.00 4.32 -4.46
CA GLN A 2 -9.59 4.39 -3.06
C GLN A 2 -9.47 2.98 -2.44
N ILE A 3 -8.34 2.69 -1.81
CA ILE A 3 -8.11 1.45 -1.06
C ILE A 3 -8.71 1.63 0.34
N LYS A 4 -9.76 0.87 0.65
CA LYS A 4 -10.45 0.91 1.94
C LYS A 4 -9.85 -0.06 2.95
N GLU A 5 -9.51 -1.27 2.47
CA GLU A 5 -8.89 -2.29 3.29
C GLU A 5 -8.00 -3.20 2.46
N ALA A 6 -6.90 -3.66 3.05
CA ALA A 6 -6.03 -4.69 2.51
C ALA A 6 -5.95 -5.85 3.50
N LEU A 7 -6.15 -7.09 3.02
CA LEU A 7 -5.92 -8.31 3.78
C LEU A 7 -4.65 -8.96 3.27
N LEU A 8 -3.69 -9.14 4.17
CA LEU A 8 -2.34 -9.61 3.89
C LEU A 8 -1.93 -10.69 4.89
N PRO A 9 -1.12 -11.68 4.50
CA PRO A 9 -0.47 -12.56 5.47
C PRO A 9 0.66 -11.83 6.20
N THR A 10 0.97 -12.30 7.40
CA THR A 10 2.16 -11.97 8.18
C THR A 10 2.67 -13.20 8.88
N ARG A 11 3.99 -13.29 9.10
CA ARG A 11 4.59 -14.38 9.90
C ARG A 11 4.30 -14.22 11.40
N SER A 12 4.03 -12.97 11.84
CA SER A 12 3.74 -12.67 13.25
C SER A 12 2.87 -11.41 13.41
N THR A 13 1.64 -11.60 13.85
CA THR A 13 0.73 -10.49 14.20
C THR A 13 1.26 -9.65 15.35
N SER A 14 2.00 -10.24 16.29
CA SER A 14 2.62 -9.50 17.40
C SER A 14 3.72 -8.56 16.91
N THR A 15 4.53 -8.98 15.94
CA THR A 15 5.58 -8.15 15.33
C THR A 15 4.97 -6.99 14.54
N VAL A 16 3.92 -7.25 13.73
CA VAL A 16 3.17 -6.20 13.03
C VAL A 16 2.62 -5.18 14.01
N ALA A 17 1.94 -5.65 15.06
CA ALA A 17 1.35 -4.75 16.04
C ALA A 17 2.41 -3.89 16.75
N ALA A 18 3.52 -4.48 17.22
CA ALA A 18 4.59 -3.75 17.87
C ALA A 18 5.26 -2.72 16.96
N PHE A 19 5.39 -3.03 15.66
CA PHE A 19 5.95 -2.12 14.67
C PHE A 19 5.06 -0.88 14.48
N PHE A 20 3.78 -1.08 14.16
CA PHE A 20 2.87 0.03 13.90
C PHE A 20 2.47 0.81 15.16
N ASP A 21 2.48 0.17 16.34
CA ASP A 21 2.34 0.85 17.63
C ASP A 21 3.49 1.84 17.88
N ARG A 22 4.72 1.41 17.60
CA ARG A 22 5.91 2.29 17.69
C ARG A 22 5.85 3.48 16.72
N LEU A 23 5.20 3.33 15.58
CA LEU A 23 4.89 4.43 14.67
C LEU A 23 3.77 5.34 15.19
N GLY A 24 2.98 4.90 16.18
CA GLY A 24 1.83 5.61 16.73
C GLY A 24 0.51 5.34 16.01
N CYS A 25 0.44 4.29 15.20
CA CYS A 25 -0.79 3.92 14.50
C CYS A 25 -1.81 3.26 15.44
N VAL A 26 -3.10 3.44 15.16
CA VAL A 26 -4.17 2.75 15.89
C VAL A 26 -4.25 1.29 15.48
N ILE A 27 -4.22 0.39 16.48
CA ILE A 27 -4.19 -1.06 16.28
C ILE A 27 -5.39 -1.71 16.95
N THR A 28 -6.02 -2.62 16.26
CA THR A 28 -7.07 -3.49 16.81
C THR A 28 -6.67 -4.96 16.64
N ARG A 29 -6.79 -5.76 17.70
CA ARG A 29 -6.55 -7.21 17.68
C ARG A 29 -7.89 -7.94 17.71
N ASP A 30 -8.03 -8.94 16.84
CA ASP A 30 -9.22 -9.78 16.76
C ASP A 30 -8.79 -11.24 16.49
N GLY A 31 -8.80 -12.04 17.57
CA GLY A 31 -8.32 -13.43 17.54
C GLY A 31 -6.89 -13.54 16.98
N SER A 32 -6.74 -14.23 15.86
CA SER A 32 -5.45 -14.44 15.17
C SER A 32 -5.12 -13.34 14.15
N SER A 33 -5.83 -12.23 14.14
CA SER A 33 -5.59 -11.12 13.23
C SER A 33 -5.27 -9.82 13.93
N VAL A 34 -4.52 -8.96 13.28
CA VAL A 34 -4.27 -7.58 13.68
C VAL A 34 -4.69 -6.64 12.56
N THR A 35 -5.41 -5.59 12.91
CA THR A 35 -5.80 -4.52 12.00
C THR A 35 -5.10 -3.22 12.40
N VAL A 36 -4.45 -2.61 11.43
CA VAL A 36 -3.78 -1.31 11.57
C VAL A 36 -4.58 -0.28 10.77
N ARG A 37 -4.92 0.84 11.39
CA ARG A 37 -5.56 1.97 10.71
C ARG A 37 -4.50 2.91 10.13
N ILE A 38 -4.61 3.21 8.84
CA ILE A 38 -3.81 4.20 8.12
C ILE A 38 -4.77 5.22 7.52
N GLY A 39 -4.99 6.31 8.23
CA GLY A 39 -5.96 7.34 7.84
C GLY A 39 -7.34 6.75 7.50
N LEU A 40 -7.75 6.86 6.23
CA LEU A 40 -9.02 6.36 5.69
C LEU A 40 -9.00 4.86 5.35
N SER A 41 -7.84 4.21 5.48
CA SER A 41 -7.64 2.80 5.11
C SER A 41 -7.39 1.92 6.33
N ARG A 42 -7.58 0.61 6.15
CA ARG A 42 -7.21 -0.43 7.12
C ARG A 42 -6.34 -1.48 6.46
N MET A 43 -5.34 -1.94 7.19
CA MET A 43 -4.55 -3.13 6.84
C MET A 43 -4.82 -4.22 7.85
N ARG A 44 -5.37 -5.34 7.40
CA ARG A 44 -5.60 -6.52 8.22
C ARG A 44 -4.58 -7.59 7.92
N PHE A 45 -3.88 -8.03 8.94
CA PHE A 45 -2.86 -9.08 8.85
C PHE A 45 -3.33 -10.35 9.55
N VAL A 46 -3.10 -11.50 8.89
CA VAL A 46 -3.43 -12.83 9.42
C VAL A 46 -2.17 -13.69 9.37
N GLU A 47 -1.90 -14.43 10.44
CA GLU A 47 -0.69 -15.27 10.50
C GLU A 47 -0.71 -16.37 9.46
N ARG A 48 0.38 -16.44 8.71
CA ARG A 48 0.66 -17.45 7.70
C ARG A 48 2.12 -17.41 7.33
N ASP A 49 2.75 -18.58 7.17
CA ASP A 49 4.08 -18.68 6.59
C ASP A 49 4.07 -18.37 5.10
N PHE A 50 5.07 -17.65 4.64
CA PHE A 50 5.31 -17.33 3.24
C PHE A 50 6.75 -16.90 3.01
N ASP A 51 7.21 -17.04 1.76
CA ASP A 51 8.49 -16.52 1.31
C ASP A 51 8.32 -15.17 0.62
N GLY A 52 9.37 -14.36 0.69
CA GLY A 52 9.39 -13.04 0.07
C GLY A 52 8.88 -11.92 0.98
N SER A 53 8.58 -10.79 0.37
CA SER A 53 8.21 -9.54 1.04
C SER A 53 7.05 -8.87 0.34
N HIS A 54 6.22 -8.17 1.11
CA HIS A 54 5.18 -7.27 0.58
C HIS A 54 5.71 -5.85 0.41
N HIS A 55 5.07 -5.12 -0.49
CA HIS A 55 5.23 -3.68 -0.63
C HIS A 55 3.90 -2.96 -0.40
N LEU A 56 3.95 -1.90 0.41
CA LEU A 56 2.82 -1.03 0.74
C LEU A 56 3.31 0.41 0.78
N ALA A 57 2.56 1.33 0.17
CA ALA A 57 2.81 2.75 0.28
C ALA A 57 1.67 3.47 1.01
N PHE A 58 2.02 4.50 1.76
CA PHE A 58 1.10 5.34 2.52
C PHE A 58 1.18 6.78 2.02
N THR A 59 0.04 7.36 1.66
CA THR A 59 -0.04 8.77 1.28
C THR A 59 0.20 9.65 2.49
N ILE A 60 1.12 10.61 2.33
CA ILE A 60 1.30 11.73 3.24
C ILE A 60 0.81 13.03 2.59
N PRO A 61 0.34 14.01 3.38
CA PRO A 61 -0.13 15.29 2.84
C PRO A 61 0.97 16.03 2.08
N THR A 62 0.61 16.64 0.96
CA THR A 62 1.53 17.49 0.19
C THR A 62 2.03 18.66 1.05
N GLY A 63 3.35 18.87 1.04
CA GLY A 63 4.02 19.90 1.86
C GLY A 63 4.48 19.41 3.23
N THR A 64 4.34 18.10 3.55
CA THR A 64 4.78 17.55 4.84
C THR A 64 6.00 16.64 4.74
N PHE A 65 6.53 16.43 3.55
CA PHE A 65 7.56 15.41 3.26
C PHE A 65 8.77 15.47 4.19
N ASP A 66 9.38 16.65 4.37
CA ASP A 66 10.61 16.78 5.17
C ASP A 66 10.33 16.48 6.66
N LYS A 67 9.13 16.82 7.15
CA LYS A 67 8.69 16.51 8.51
C LYS A 67 8.40 15.01 8.68
N ALA A 68 7.81 14.40 7.66
CA ALA A 68 7.57 12.96 7.62
C ALA A 68 8.88 12.17 7.56
N HIS A 69 9.87 12.65 6.80
CA HIS A 69 11.22 12.06 6.76
C HIS A 69 11.87 12.06 8.14
N GLN A 70 11.95 13.20 8.81
CA GLN A 70 12.51 13.33 10.16
C GLN A 70 11.78 12.47 11.19
N TRP A 71 10.44 12.41 11.11
CA TRP A 71 9.60 11.58 11.98
C TRP A 71 9.93 10.09 11.79
N LEU A 72 10.12 9.66 10.54
CA LEU A 72 10.37 8.26 10.19
C LEU A 72 11.78 7.80 10.61
N GLU A 73 12.83 8.63 10.38
CA GLU A 73 14.22 8.34 10.76
C GLU A 73 14.38 8.01 12.25
N GLN A 74 13.57 8.63 13.11
CA GLN A 74 13.60 8.39 14.56
C GLN A 74 12.93 7.07 14.98
N ARG A 75 12.24 6.36 14.07
CA ARG A 75 11.35 5.24 14.41
C ARG A 75 11.67 3.94 13.70
N THR A 76 12.32 4.02 12.55
CA THR A 76 12.64 2.84 11.74
C THR A 76 13.86 3.09 10.86
N THR A 77 14.37 2.02 10.24
CA THR A 77 15.49 2.09 9.30
C THR A 77 14.97 2.51 7.93
N LEU A 78 15.54 3.57 7.37
CA LEU A 78 15.29 3.96 5.99
C LEU A 78 16.03 3.04 5.03
N LEU A 79 15.39 2.73 3.90
CA LEU A 79 16.00 2.00 2.81
C LEU A 79 16.66 2.99 1.83
N SER A 80 17.85 2.65 1.34
CA SER A 80 18.64 3.55 0.51
C SER A 80 19.20 2.87 -0.75
N VAL A 81 19.57 3.70 -1.73
CA VAL A 81 20.43 3.32 -2.84
C VAL A 81 21.69 4.20 -2.76
N GLY A 82 22.80 3.61 -2.35
CA GLY A 82 23.95 4.37 -1.89
C GLY A 82 23.57 5.23 -0.68
N ASP A 83 23.89 6.52 -0.72
CA ASP A 83 23.56 7.47 0.36
C ASP A 83 22.18 8.11 0.21
N ARG A 84 21.44 7.77 -0.84
CA ARG A 84 20.15 8.39 -1.14
C ARG A 84 19.00 7.62 -0.49
N THR A 85 18.21 8.29 0.35
CA THR A 85 17.01 7.79 1.02
C THR A 85 15.70 8.38 0.48
N GLU A 86 15.79 9.42 -0.37
CA GLU A 86 14.65 10.09 -0.99
C GLU A 86 14.64 9.84 -2.49
N PHE A 87 13.48 9.61 -3.06
CA PHE A 87 13.32 9.21 -4.44
C PHE A 87 12.20 9.99 -5.12
N GLU A 88 12.50 10.61 -6.25
CA GLU A 88 11.47 11.17 -7.12
C GLU A 88 10.77 10.03 -7.87
N GLY A 89 9.46 10.08 -7.89
CA GLY A 89 8.67 9.17 -8.72
C GLY A 89 8.85 9.46 -10.22
N PRO A 90 8.43 8.55 -11.11
CA PRO A 90 8.40 8.84 -12.55
C PRO A 90 7.68 10.16 -12.81
N GLY A 91 8.13 10.95 -13.79
CA GLY A 91 7.65 12.32 -14.01
C GLY A 91 6.13 12.47 -14.09
N SER A 92 5.45 11.47 -14.66
CA SER A 92 3.98 11.41 -14.73
C SER A 92 3.28 11.19 -13.37
N TRP A 93 4.00 10.74 -12.35
CA TRP A 93 3.44 10.50 -11.02
C TRP A 93 3.46 11.75 -10.14
N ASN A 94 4.34 12.71 -10.47
CA ASN A 94 4.53 13.95 -9.73
C ASN A 94 4.58 13.71 -8.20
N SER A 95 5.45 12.79 -7.80
CA SER A 95 5.55 12.32 -6.41
C SER A 95 7.00 12.22 -5.96
N ARG A 96 7.22 12.23 -4.65
CA ARG A 96 8.47 11.82 -4.01
C ARG A 96 8.21 10.88 -2.84
N SER A 97 9.19 10.02 -2.57
CA SER A 97 9.01 8.86 -1.69
C SER A 97 10.19 8.63 -0.77
N ILE A 98 9.88 8.06 0.39
CA ILE A 98 10.84 7.54 1.37
C ILE A 98 10.48 6.09 1.61
N TYR A 99 11.44 5.17 1.42
CA TYR A 99 11.24 3.75 1.68
C TYR A 99 11.83 3.37 3.03
N PHE A 100 11.20 2.43 3.73
CA PHE A 100 11.63 2.01 5.06
C PHE A 100 11.30 0.55 5.35
N ASP A 101 12.00 0.01 6.36
CA ASP A 101 11.82 -1.35 6.83
C ASP A 101 10.49 -1.52 7.54
N GLY A 102 9.72 -2.52 7.10
CA GLY A 102 8.53 -3.01 7.78
C GLY A 102 8.70 -4.39 8.41
N PRO A 103 7.71 -4.87 9.17
CA PRO A 103 7.68 -6.23 9.68
C PRO A 103 7.76 -7.26 8.54
N ASP A 104 8.27 -8.44 8.81
CA ASP A 104 8.44 -9.52 7.83
C ASP A 104 9.34 -9.16 6.63
N GLY A 105 10.18 -8.12 6.74
CA GLY A 105 10.98 -7.60 5.64
C GLY A 105 10.17 -6.86 4.58
N GLN A 106 8.98 -6.38 4.93
CA GLN A 106 8.18 -5.54 4.04
C GLN A 106 8.96 -4.31 3.60
N VAL A 107 8.80 -3.93 2.34
CA VAL A 107 9.23 -2.63 1.83
C VAL A 107 8.05 -1.67 1.97
N LEU A 108 8.12 -0.81 2.96
CA LEU A 108 7.11 0.22 3.19
C LEU A 108 7.56 1.54 2.59
N GLU A 109 6.60 2.40 2.27
CA GLU A 109 6.85 3.67 1.60
C GLU A 109 5.94 4.76 2.19
N LEU A 110 6.50 5.94 2.45
CA LEU A 110 5.73 7.18 2.52
C LEU A 110 5.82 7.88 1.16
N ILE A 111 4.69 8.22 0.59
CA ILE A 111 4.61 8.89 -0.70
C ILE A 111 3.85 10.21 -0.62
N GLU A 112 4.51 11.30 -1.00
CA GLU A 112 3.89 12.59 -1.24
C GLU A 112 3.52 12.69 -2.72
N ARG A 113 2.23 12.92 -3.01
CA ARG A 113 1.74 13.14 -4.37
C ARG A 113 1.38 14.61 -4.54
N ARG A 114 2.24 15.36 -5.23
CA ARG A 114 2.14 16.82 -5.37
C ARG A 114 0.88 17.30 -6.12
N ALA A 115 0.13 16.38 -6.72
CA ALA A 115 -1.18 16.66 -7.32
C ALA A 115 -2.32 16.73 -6.29
N LEU A 116 -2.09 16.24 -5.06
CA LEU A 116 -3.07 16.32 -3.97
C LEU A 116 -2.98 17.67 -3.25
N PRO A 117 -4.05 18.07 -2.52
CA PRO A 117 -4.08 19.33 -1.80
C PRO A 117 -2.93 19.48 -0.79
N ILE A 118 -2.38 20.68 -0.70
CA ILE A 118 -1.35 21.02 0.29
C ILE A 118 -2.00 21.10 1.67
N ARG A 119 -1.35 20.46 2.65
CA ARG A 119 -1.73 20.55 4.06
C ARG A 119 -0.51 20.95 4.90
N HIS A 120 -0.69 21.92 5.75
CA HIS A 120 0.34 22.33 6.68
C HIS A 120 0.12 21.67 8.05
N VAL A 121 1.17 21.04 8.56
CA VAL A 121 1.21 20.48 9.92
C VAL A 121 2.38 21.14 10.69
N GLU A 122 2.25 21.32 11.98
CA GLU A 122 3.39 21.82 12.80
C GLU A 122 4.44 20.75 12.98
N SER A 123 4.03 19.53 13.28
CA SER A 123 4.85 18.31 13.37
C SER A 123 4.11 17.17 12.67
N PHE A 124 4.85 16.19 12.15
CA PHE A 124 4.27 15.01 11.53
C PHE A 124 4.05 13.89 12.55
N ALA A 125 2.92 13.21 12.46
CA ALA A 125 2.55 12.06 13.29
C ALA A 125 1.82 10.99 12.47
N ALA A 126 1.60 9.80 13.05
CA ALA A 126 0.88 8.71 12.38
C ALA A 126 -0.55 9.09 11.95
N ASP A 127 -1.20 10.00 12.67
CA ASP A 127 -2.53 10.50 12.33
C ASP A 127 -2.55 11.42 11.09
N ASP A 128 -1.36 11.83 10.62
CA ASP A 128 -1.23 12.57 9.35
C ASP A 128 -1.14 11.65 8.13
N LEU A 129 -0.99 10.34 8.31
CA LEU A 129 -1.10 9.38 7.22
C LEU A 129 -2.53 9.40 6.66
N GLU A 130 -2.68 9.63 5.36
CA GLU A 130 -4.01 9.86 4.77
C GLU A 130 -4.72 8.56 4.38
N CYS A 131 -4.00 7.65 3.75
CA CYS A 131 -4.52 6.34 3.31
C CYS A 131 -3.41 5.40 2.86
N VAL A 132 -3.77 4.16 2.58
CA VAL A 132 -2.94 3.24 1.80
C VAL A 132 -2.98 3.69 0.34
N SER A 133 -1.83 4.14 -0.17
CA SER A 133 -1.63 4.60 -1.55
C SER A 133 -1.41 3.47 -2.53
N GLU A 134 -0.60 2.46 -2.13
CA GLU A 134 -0.18 1.40 -3.03
C GLU A 134 -0.14 0.04 -2.32
N ILE A 135 -0.53 -1.00 -3.07
CA ILE A 135 -0.39 -2.39 -2.63
C ILE A 135 0.28 -3.19 -3.74
N GLY A 136 1.41 -3.81 -3.42
CA GLY A 136 2.08 -4.76 -4.28
C GLY A 136 1.29 -6.06 -4.41
N VAL A 137 1.03 -6.49 -5.64
CA VAL A 137 0.32 -7.74 -5.93
C VAL A 137 1.12 -8.55 -6.96
N ALA A 138 1.61 -9.71 -6.54
CA ALA A 138 2.23 -10.66 -7.45
C ALA A 138 1.18 -11.26 -8.40
N VAL A 139 1.43 -11.22 -9.70
CA VAL A 139 0.56 -11.85 -10.70
C VAL A 139 1.40 -12.62 -11.72
N PRO A 140 0.96 -13.80 -12.17
CA PRO A 140 1.76 -14.61 -13.10
C PRO A 140 1.91 -13.95 -14.48
N ASP A 141 0.94 -13.11 -14.88
CA ASP A 141 0.94 -12.36 -16.14
C ASP A 141 0.41 -10.95 -15.87
N VAL A 142 1.32 -9.98 -15.84
CA VAL A 142 1.02 -8.57 -15.56
C VAL A 142 0.12 -7.98 -16.63
N LEU A 143 0.36 -8.27 -17.91
CA LEU A 143 -0.41 -7.70 -19.03
C LEU A 143 -1.84 -8.25 -19.09
N ALA A 144 -2.02 -9.54 -18.78
CA ALA A 144 -3.34 -10.14 -18.64
C ALA A 144 -4.13 -9.54 -17.46
N ALA A 145 -3.47 -9.34 -16.31
CA ALA A 145 -4.08 -8.69 -15.14
C ALA A 145 -4.47 -7.23 -15.45
N VAL A 146 -3.62 -6.48 -16.15
CA VAL A 146 -3.94 -5.13 -16.63
C VAL A 146 -5.17 -5.14 -17.56
N THR A 147 -5.25 -6.10 -18.46
CA THR A 147 -6.39 -6.22 -19.37
C THR A 147 -7.69 -6.47 -18.60
N THR A 148 -7.66 -7.34 -17.60
CA THR A 148 -8.79 -7.61 -16.70
C THR A 148 -9.24 -6.37 -15.94
N LEU A 149 -8.30 -5.61 -15.37
CA LEU A 149 -8.58 -4.38 -14.64
C LEU A 149 -9.14 -3.28 -15.56
N ARG A 150 -8.59 -3.13 -16.77
CA ARG A 150 -9.10 -2.18 -17.76
C ARG A 150 -10.54 -2.48 -18.18
N ALA A 151 -10.89 -3.75 -18.34
CA ALA A 151 -12.26 -4.15 -18.65
C ALA A 151 -13.26 -3.79 -17.53
N ALA A 152 -12.77 -3.61 -16.30
CA ALA A 152 -13.54 -3.12 -15.15
C ALA A 152 -13.42 -1.61 -14.93
N GLY A 153 -12.83 -0.87 -15.87
CA GLY A 153 -12.69 0.60 -15.80
C GLY A 153 -11.47 1.10 -15.02
N ILE A 154 -10.64 0.20 -14.49
CA ILE A 154 -9.43 0.56 -13.72
C ILE A 154 -8.25 0.63 -14.70
N ARG A 155 -7.67 1.80 -14.88
CA ARG A 155 -6.68 2.06 -15.94
C ARG A 155 -5.25 2.02 -15.40
N PRO A 156 -4.25 1.71 -16.26
CA PRO A 156 -2.85 1.96 -15.93
C PRO A 156 -2.62 3.42 -15.55
N TYR A 157 -1.77 3.62 -14.56
CA TYR A 157 -1.40 4.92 -14.02
C TYR A 157 0.04 5.25 -14.42
N GLY A 158 0.23 6.44 -14.98
CA GLY A 158 1.55 6.94 -15.35
C GLY A 158 2.19 6.18 -16.51
N ASN A 159 3.15 5.31 -16.22
CA ASN A 159 3.96 4.63 -17.23
C ASN A 159 3.20 3.52 -17.96
N LYS A 160 3.65 3.21 -19.18
CA LYS A 160 3.13 2.07 -19.94
C LYS A 160 3.43 0.76 -19.19
N PRO A 161 2.45 -0.15 -19.03
CA PRO A 161 2.68 -1.48 -18.49
C PRO A 161 3.75 -2.26 -19.24
N THR A 162 4.55 -3.02 -18.50
CA THR A 162 5.52 -3.99 -19.02
C THR A 162 5.10 -5.41 -18.67
N SER A 163 5.85 -6.41 -19.12
CA SER A 163 5.58 -7.80 -18.78
C SER A 163 5.82 -8.14 -17.31
N ASP A 164 6.58 -7.30 -16.58
CA ASP A 164 7.00 -7.53 -15.19
C ASP A 164 6.52 -6.47 -14.19
N PHE A 165 5.92 -5.36 -14.67
CA PHE A 165 5.47 -4.26 -13.83
C PHE A 165 4.32 -3.47 -14.45
N ALA A 166 3.31 -3.15 -13.63
CA ALA A 166 2.32 -2.13 -13.94
C ALA A 166 1.76 -1.49 -12.67
N ALA A 167 1.62 -0.17 -12.64
CA ALA A 167 0.78 0.53 -11.69
C ALA A 167 -0.61 0.70 -12.31
N VAL A 168 -1.67 0.31 -11.59
CA VAL A 168 -3.06 0.34 -12.09
C VAL A 168 -3.99 0.92 -11.03
N GLY A 169 -4.73 1.95 -11.38
CA GLY A 169 -5.59 2.73 -10.50
C GLY A 169 -5.51 4.21 -10.80
N ASP A 170 -5.49 5.03 -9.76
CA ASP A 170 -5.35 6.49 -9.85
C ASP A 170 -4.59 7.06 -8.63
N VAL A 171 -4.55 8.38 -8.49
CA VAL A 171 -3.83 9.09 -7.43
C VAL A 171 -4.29 8.71 -6.01
N ASP A 172 -5.53 8.23 -5.85
CA ASP A 172 -6.11 7.83 -4.57
C ASP A 172 -5.84 6.36 -4.19
N GLY A 173 -5.28 5.57 -5.11
CA GLY A 173 -4.89 4.20 -4.81
C GLY A 173 -4.49 3.39 -6.04
N LEU A 174 -3.41 2.65 -5.90
CA LEU A 174 -2.79 1.85 -6.94
C LEU A 174 -2.62 0.38 -6.52
N LEU A 175 -2.83 -0.51 -7.46
CA LEU A 175 -2.27 -1.86 -7.44
C LEU A 175 -0.93 -1.82 -8.18
N ILE A 176 0.14 -2.20 -7.50
CA ILE A 176 1.45 -2.39 -8.09
C ILE A 176 1.58 -3.84 -8.51
N LEU A 177 1.20 -4.12 -9.75
CA LEU A 177 1.23 -5.47 -10.32
C LEU A 177 2.67 -5.81 -10.72
N VAL A 178 3.16 -6.94 -10.26
CA VAL A 178 4.52 -7.40 -10.51
C VAL A 178 4.58 -8.92 -10.71
N THR A 179 5.61 -9.39 -11.42
CA THR A 179 5.85 -10.82 -11.52
C THR A 179 6.43 -11.38 -10.21
N PRO A 180 6.07 -12.62 -9.81
CA PRO A 180 6.66 -13.29 -8.67
C PRO A 180 8.20 -13.31 -8.74
N GLY A 181 8.87 -13.14 -7.61
CA GLY A 181 10.33 -13.19 -7.52
C GLY A 181 11.09 -11.95 -8.00
N ARG A 182 10.43 -10.94 -8.54
CA ARG A 182 11.03 -9.62 -8.79
C ARG A 182 11.47 -9.00 -7.46
N ALA A 183 12.56 -8.22 -7.47
CA ALA A 183 12.95 -7.46 -6.29
C ALA A 183 12.10 -6.19 -6.14
N TRP A 184 11.78 -5.85 -4.89
CA TRP A 184 11.17 -4.55 -4.55
C TRP A 184 12.24 -3.46 -4.52
N PHE A 185 12.02 -2.38 -5.27
CA PHE A 185 12.80 -1.17 -5.11
C PHE A 185 12.61 -0.59 -3.69
N PRO A 186 13.63 -0.04 -3.03
CA PRO A 186 15.00 0.21 -3.49
C PRO A 186 15.98 -0.94 -3.15
N THR A 187 15.50 -2.16 -2.94
CA THR A 187 16.33 -3.31 -2.54
C THR A 187 16.58 -4.26 -3.70
N ASP A 188 17.68 -5.02 -3.62
CA ASP A 188 18.01 -6.07 -4.59
C ASP A 188 17.67 -7.48 -4.08
N SER A 189 17.42 -7.63 -2.79
CA SER A 189 17.26 -8.93 -2.11
C SER A 189 15.83 -9.25 -1.71
N ARG A 190 14.97 -8.25 -1.49
CA ARG A 190 13.59 -8.46 -1.03
C ARG A 190 12.70 -8.82 -2.21
N ARG A 191 12.51 -10.12 -2.38
CA ARG A 191 11.71 -10.67 -3.47
C ARG A 191 10.22 -10.53 -3.19
N VAL A 192 9.45 -10.26 -4.25
CA VAL A 192 8.00 -10.19 -4.21
C VAL A 192 7.41 -11.49 -3.66
N ALA A 193 6.61 -11.40 -2.62
CA ALA A 193 5.89 -12.53 -2.05
C ALA A 193 4.70 -12.93 -2.96
N ASP A 194 4.64 -14.20 -3.34
CA ASP A 194 3.50 -14.76 -4.08
C ASP A 194 2.47 -15.34 -3.10
N THR A 195 1.72 -14.46 -2.46
CA THR A 195 0.76 -14.79 -1.40
C THR A 195 -0.67 -14.38 -1.76
N PRO A 196 -1.68 -14.91 -1.07
CA PRO A 196 -3.02 -14.36 -1.13
C PRO A 196 -3.05 -12.90 -0.67
N VAL A 197 -3.68 -12.04 -1.47
CA VAL A 197 -3.94 -10.63 -1.16
C VAL A 197 -5.36 -10.30 -1.53
N THR A 198 -6.13 -9.72 -0.60
CA THR A 198 -7.45 -9.18 -0.91
C THR A 198 -7.44 -7.67 -0.69
N VAL A 199 -7.81 -6.93 -1.71
CA VAL A 199 -7.91 -5.47 -1.65
C VAL A 199 -9.38 -5.07 -1.76
N ILE A 200 -9.89 -4.38 -0.75
CA ILE A 200 -11.24 -3.82 -0.73
C ILE A 200 -11.14 -2.35 -1.13
N THR A 201 -11.88 -1.98 -2.15
CA THR A 201 -11.77 -0.65 -2.77
C THR A 201 -13.12 0.01 -2.99
N SER A 202 -13.10 1.26 -3.45
CA SER A 202 -14.29 1.98 -3.91
C SER A 202 -14.84 1.50 -5.27
N VAL A 203 -14.22 0.51 -5.90
CA VAL A 203 -14.66 -0.05 -7.18
C VAL A 203 -15.85 -0.98 -6.96
N GLU A 204 -16.89 -0.85 -7.78
CA GLU A 204 -18.16 -1.61 -7.60
C GLU A 204 -18.08 -3.10 -7.95
N ARG A 205 -17.08 -3.52 -8.73
CA ARG A 205 -16.94 -4.90 -9.20
C ARG A 205 -15.82 -5.65 -8.50
N GLY A 206 -16.14 -6.87 -8.06
CA GLY A 206 -15.14 -7.83 -7.62
C GLY A 206 -14.39 -8.45 -8.80
N LEU A 207 -13.08 -8.61 -8.67
CA LEU A 207 -12.19 -9.19 -9.69
C LEU A 207 -11.22 -10.17 -9.06
N MET A 208 -10.91 -11.23 -9.79
CA MET A 208 -9.80 -12.13 -9.48
C MET A 208 -8.61 -11.77 -10.36
N LEU A 209 -7.44 -11.57 -9.73
CA LEU A 209 -6.18 -11.22 -10.41
C LEU A 209 -5.21 -12.41 -10.48
N GLY A 210 -5.61 -13.54 -9.92
CA GLY A 210 -4.83 -14.78 -9.82
C GLY A 210 -5.27 -15.61 -8.64
N ALA A 211 -4.62 -16.73 -8.38
CA ALA A 211 -4.93 -17.60 -7.26
C ALA A 211 -4.75 -16.83 -5.91
N GLY A 212 -5.86 -16.69 -5.17
CA GLY A 212 -5.88 -16.00 -3.88
C GLY A 212 -5.71 -14.47 -3.94
N LYS A 213 -5.65 -13.85 -5.12
CA LYS A 213 -5.51 -12.39 -5.27
C LYS A 213 -6.81 -11.82 -5.80
N SER A 214 -7.46 -10.96 -5.03
CA SER A 214 -8.76 -10.41 -5.38
C SER A 214 -8.89 -8.92 -5.07
N LEU A 215 -9.62 -8.25 -5.94
CA LEU A 215 -10.17 -6.93 -5.70
C LEU A 215 -11.64 -7.10 -5.34
N ARG A 216 -12.11 -6.42 -4.30
CA ARG A 216 -13.50 -6.51 -3.85
C ARG A 216 -14.09 -5.12 -3.65
N PRO A 217 -15.40 -4.94 -3.92
CA PRO A 217 -16.08 -3.71 -3.55
C PRO A 217 -16.15 -3.59 -2.02
N ALA A 218 -16.09 -2.36 -1.53
CA ALA A 218 -16.47 -2.07 -0.15
C ALA A 218 -17.98 -2.34 -0.02
N THR A 219 -18.35 -3.23 0.90
CA THR A 219 -19.77 -3.39 1.24
C THR A 219 -20.24 -2.12 1.94
N ALA A 220 -21.36 -1.55 1.51
CA ALA A 220 -21.97 -0.43 2.21
C ALA A 220 -22.21 -0.83 3.68
N SER A 221 -21.74 0.01 4.61
CA SER A 221 -22.02 -0.20 6.04
C SER A 221 -23.54 -0.22 6.26
N PRO A 222 -24.08 -1.07 7.16
CA PRO A 222 -25.50 -1.07 7.48
C PRO A 222 -26.06 0.30 7.90
N ALA A 223 -25.20 1.21 8.40
CA ALA A 223 -25.56 2.55 8.81
C ALA A 223 -25.92 3.51 7.63
N GLU A 224 -25.52 3.20 6.39
CA GLU A 224 -25.85 4.03 5.21
C GLU A 224 -27.16 3.61 4.53
N ARG A 225 -27.85 2.59 5.04
CA ARG A 225 -29.15 2.11 4.53
C ARG A 225 -30.34 2.60 5.36
N ALA A 226 -30.30 3.81 5.91
CA ALA A 226 -31.52 4.40 6.46
C ALA A 226 -32.45 4.78 5.29
N PRO A 227 -33.68 4.25 5.21
CA PRO A 227 -34.61 4.67 4.17
C PRO A 227 -35.01 6.12 4.44
N ASN A 228 -34.88 6.96 3.42
CA ASN A 228 -35.58 8.24 3.41
C ASN A 228 -37.07 7.92 3.49
N GLY A 229 -37.67 8.16 4.65
CA GLY A 229 -39.12 8.24 4.88
C GLY A 229 -39.61 9.64 4.61
#